data_0eb56646979f17268e7436e2087ed8fb
#
_entry.id   0eb56646979f17268e7436e2087ed8fb
#
_cell.length_a   1.000
_cell.length_b   1.000
_cell.length_c   1.000
_cell.angle_alpha   90.00
_cell.angle_beta   90.00
_cell.angle_gamma   90.00
#
_symmetry.space_group_name_H-M   'P 1'
#
loop_
_entity.id
_entity.type
_entity.pdbx_description
1 polymer ?
#
loop_
_entity_poly.entity_id
_entity_poly.type
_entity_poly.pdbx_seq_one_letter_code
_entity_poly.pdbx_strand_id
1 'polypeptide(L)'
;GLEVWKQEAGEVPVGFNRGPWSGKMLGGDGMILHFATPSYTVGTKGVQRGHVLKEPVTQAEFERIKGKLKGAWVLIGGKNEGYPIDWTEKGDSIRNEIISRNAEIERQNREAMIHNRSLRDMSEKDRKKKGLSEKEIRPYEYEPGLFYRQMVEAGILGIIQASEVPIRALYDRKNLDKMSFGTLPPVPDIKLDDQQYAIIEKMVERREYFQLEFDIRNHFRMGPVKYHNVIGVIRGTEYPDEYVIAGGHLDAYDVATGGVDCGSGVTPVMEAARLIAEAGGKPKRSIL
;
A
#
# COMPACT_ATOMS: atom_id res chain seq x y z
N GLY A 1 40.89 -0.67 -4.60
CA GLY A 1 39.52 -0.95 -4.13
C GLY A 1 38.52 -0.03 -4.79
N LEU A 2 37.24 -0.25 -4.53
CA LEU A 2 36.17 0.63 -4.98
C LEU A 2 36.11 1.89 -4.11
N GLU A 3 35.96 3.05 -4.74
CA GLU A 3 35.54 4.26 -4.07
C GLU A 3 34.00 4.22 -3.96
N VAL A 4 33.46 4.34 -2.74
CA VAL A 4 32.01 4.17 -2.52
C VAL A 4 31.43 5.36 -1.77
N TRP A 5 30.27 5.86 -2.22
CA TRP A 5 29.54 6.93 -1.54
C TRP A 5 28.01 6.79 -1.70
N LYS A 6 27.28 7.56 -0.90
CA LYS A 6 25.84 7.72 -1.04
C LYS A 6 25.53 9.03 -1.78
N GLN A 7 24.69 8.93 -2.79
CA GLN A 7 24.14 10.08 -3.51
C GLN A 7 22.68 10.25 -3.12
N GLU A 8 22.31 11.45 -2.68
CA GLU A 8 20.90 11.74 -2.45
C GLU A 8 20.13 11.67 -3.78
N ALA A 9 19.11 10.81 -3.83
CA ALA A 9 18.30 10.57 -5.01
C ALA A 9 16.94 11.28 -4.96
N GLY A 10 16.48 11.60 -3.76
CA GLY A 10 15.23 12.32 -3.54
C GLY A 10 14.73 12.19 -2.10
N GLU A 11 13.51 12.64 -1.89
CA GLU A 11 12.86 12.60 -0.59
C GLU A 11 11.36 12.29 -0.71
N VAL A 12 10.78 11.73 0.35
CA VAL A 12 9.34 11.50 0.48
C VAL A 12 8.81 12.24 1.70
N PRO A 13 7.59 12.80 1.62
CA PRO A 13 7.06 13.64 2.70
C PRO A 13 6.74 12.86 3.97
N VAL A 14 6.43 11.58 3.88
CA VAL A 14 6.11 10.71 5.01
C VAL A 14 6.86 9.39 4.88
N GLY A 15 7.65 9.05 5.87
CA GLY A 15 8.25 7.72 6.00
C GLY A 15 7.31 6.75 6.68
N PHE A 16 7.34 5.49 6.26
CA PHE A 16 6.56 4.40 6.82
C PHE A 16 7.46 3.22 7.19
N ASN A 17 7.17 2.59 8.31
CA ASN A 17 7.80 1.33 8.70
C ASN A 17 6.80 0.47 9.46
N ARG A 18 6.81 -0.83 9.18
CA ARG A 18 6.02 -1.79 9.94
C ARG A 18 6.67 -2.07 11.27
N GLY A 19 5.88 -2.02 12.33
CA GLY A 19 6.23 -2.58 13.62
C GLY A 19 5.68 -4.00 13.78
N PRO A 20 5.82 -4.59 14.97
CA PRO A 20 5.21 -5.87 15.29
C PRO A 20 3.68 -5.76 15.22
N TRP A 21 3.06 -6.86 14.82
CA TRP A 21 1.60 -6.98 14.82
C TRP A 21 1.16 -8.35 15.29
N SER A 22 0.00 -8.39 15.89
CA SER A 22 -0.67 -9.62 16.30
C SER A 22 -2.17 -9.49 16.17
N GLY A 23 -2.82 -10.61 15.96
CA GLY A 23 -4.28 -10.69 15.91
C GLY A 23 -4.76 -12.06 16.41
N LYS A 24 -5.89 -12.06 17.09
CA LYS A 24 -6.53 -13.30 17.54
C LYS A 24 -8.04 -13.14 17.70
N MET A 25 -8.72 -14.26 17.64
CA MET A 25 -10.13 -14.37 18.03
C MET A 25 -10.24 -14.53 19.54
N LEU A 26 -11.17 -13.84 20.15
CA LEU A 26 -11.56 -13.97 21.53
C LEU A 26 -12.93 -14.66 21.59
N GLY A 27 -13.00 -15.81 22.23
CA GLY A 27 -14.13 -16.74 22.17
C GLY A 27 -13.87 -17.84 21.15
N GLY A 28 -14.77 -18.81 21.06
CA GLY A 28 -14.57 -20.00 20.23
C GLY A 28 -13.32 -20.79 20.63
N ASP A 29 -12.53 -21.18 19.64
CA ASP A 29 -11.27 -21.93 19.80
C ASP A 29 -10.02 -21.05 20.03
N GLY A 30 -10.19 -19.73 20.06
CA GLY A 30 -9.08 -18.81 20.30
C GLY A 30 -8.11 -18.67 19.13
N MET A 31 -8.58 -18.78 17.89
CA MET A 31 -7.78 -18.76 16.67
C MET A 31 -6.81 -17.56 16.59
N ILE A 32 -5.54 -17.84 16.35
CA ILE A 32 -4.54 -16.81 16.01
C ILE A 32 -4.74 -16.42 14.55
N LEU A 33 -4.79 -15.12 14.29
CA LEU A 33 -5.07 -14.58 12.97
C LEU A 33 -3.79 -14.40 12.17
N HIS A 34 -3.80 -14.89 10.95
CA HIS A 34 -2.74 -14.73 9.98
C HIS A 34 -3.12 -13.63 8.99
N PHE A 35 -2.44 -12.48 9.06
CA PHE A 35 -2.80 -11.29 8.29
C PHE A 35 -1.60 -10.40 8.00
N ALA A 36 -1.81 -9.44 7.12
CA ALA A 36 -0.90 -8.31 6.89
C ALA A 36 -1.70 -7.03 6.64
N THR A 37 -1.01 -5.91 6.62
CA THR A 37 -1.59 -4.60 6.26
C THR A 37 -0.85 -4.02 5.06
N PRO A 38 -1.51 -3.30 4.14
CA PRO A 38 -0.83 -2.55 3.08
C PRO A 38 0.13 -1.50 3.65
N SER A 39 1.09 -1.08 2.84
CA SER A 39 1.95 0.07 3.18
C SER A 39 1.12 1.30 3.46
N TYR A 40 1.66 2.16 4.31
CA TYR A 40 1.01 3.42 4.70
C TYR A 40 -0.40 3.25 5.27
N THR A 41 -0.70 2.07 5.81
CA THR A 41 -1.89 1.82 6.62
C THR A 41 -1.60 2.20 8.06
N VAL A 42 -2.51 2.92 8.68
CA VAL A 42 -2.41 3.23 10.12
C VAL A 42 -2.48 1.95 10.95
N GLY A 43 -1.81 1.95 12.07
CA GLY A 43 -1.91 0.87 13.06
C GLY A 43 -3.12 1.06 13.97
N THR A 44 -3.24 0.16 14.94
CA THR A 44 -4.20 0.27 16.03
C THR A 44 -3.71 1.23 17.12
N LYS A 45 -4.61 1.74 17.93
CA LYS A 45 -4.27 2.55 19.13
C LYS A 45 -3.99 1.62 20.32
N GLY A 46 -2.87 0.89 20.26
CA GLY A 46 -2.61 -0.23 21.17
C GLY A 46 -3.49 -1.45 20.84
N VAL A 47 -3.67 -2.33 21.79
CA VAL A 47 -4.56 -3.50 21.65
C VAL A 47 -6.00 -3.04 21.54
N GLN A 48 -6.66 -3.34 20.42
CA GLN A 48 -8.06 -3.02 20.20
C GLN A 48 -8.89 -4.30 20.05
N ARG A 49 -10.02 -4.34 20.74
CA ARG A 49 -10.97 -5.45 20.75
C ARG A 49 -12.32 -4.97 20.26
N GLY A 50 -12.94 -5.73 19.39
CA GLY A 50 -14.27 -5.38 18.87
C GLY A 50 -15.03 -6.57 18.34
N HIS A 51 -16.34 -6.43 18.34
CA HIS A 51 -17.22 -7.35 17.65
C HIS A 51 -17.06 -7.19 16.13
N VAL A 52 -17.59 -8.14 15.37
CA VAL A 52 -17.41 -8.19 13.93
C VAL A 52 -18.76 -8.00 13.24
N LEU A 53 -18.78 -7.17 12.21
CA LEU A 53 -19.92 -6.92 11.33
C LEU A 53 -19.52 -7.15 9.88
N LYS A 54 -20.46 -7.49 9.03
CA LYS A 54 -20.29 -7.38 7.57
C LYS A 54 -20.60 -5.96 7.13
N GLU A 55 -19.91 -5.49 6.08
CA GLU A 55 -20.23 -4.19 5.49
C GLU A 55 -21.67 -4.15 4.99
N PRO A 56 -22.35 -3.02 5.10
CA PRO A 56 -23.65 -2.85 4.48
C PRO A 56 -23.50 -2.67 2.97
N VAL A 57 -24.40 -3.25 2.20
CA VAL A 57 -24.39 -3.17 0.73
C VAL A 57 -25.53 -2.29 0.17
N THR A 58 -26.42 -1.84 1.06
CA THR A 58 -27.49 -0.90 0.73
C THR A 58 -27.64 0.17 1.80
N GLN A 59 -28.22 1.31 1.45
CA GLN A 59 -28.50 2.37 2.42
C GLN A 59 -29.38 1.88 3.57
N ALA A 60 -30.37 1.05 3.28
CA ALA A 60 -31.24 0.47 4.32
C ALA A 60 -30.47 -0.43 5.30
N GLU A 61 -29.51 -1.21 4.80
CA GLU A 61 -28.63 -2.01 5.65
C GLU A 61 -27.72 -1.13 6.49
N PHE A 62 -27.15 -0.09 5.91
CA PHE A 62 -26.32 0.87 6.65
C PHE A 62 -27.10 1.48 7.82
N GLU A 63 -28.28 2.03 7.57
CA GLU A 63 -29.10 2.64 8.64
C GLU A 63 -29.47 1.61 9.73
N ARG A 64 -29.70 0.36 9.36
CA ARG A 64 -30.02 -0.72 10.31
C ARG A 64 -28.84 -1.07 11.24
N ILE A 65 -27.59 -1.01 10.75
CA ILE A 65 -26.42 -1.40 11.54
C ILE A 65 -25.63 -0.21 12.09
N LYS A 66 -25.91 1.01 11.65
CA LYS A 66 -25.18 2.24 12.01
C LYS A 66 -24.90 2.38 13.50
N GLY A 67 -25.90 2.10 14.35
CA GLY A 67 -25.72 2.16 15.79
C GLY A 67 -24.80 1.08 16.38
N LYS A 68 -24.44 0.06 15.59
CA LYS A 68 -23.55 -1.04 16.00
C LYS A 68 -22.13 -0.91 15.43
N LEU A 69 -21.89 0.05 14.53
CA LEU A 69 -20.60 0.20 13.87
C LEU A 69 -19.50 0.71 14.82
N LYS A 70 -19.88 1.50 15.81
CA LYS A 70 -18.89 2.00 16.78
C LYS A 70 -18.21 0.87 17.51
N GLY A 71 -16.88 0.80 17.39
CA GLY A 71 -16.06 -0.24 18.02
C GLY A 71 -16.14 -1.61 17.32
N ALA A 72 -16.64 -1.67 16.11
CA ALA A 72 -16.68 -2.89 15.31
C ALA A 72 -15.46 -3.02 14.39
N TRP A 73 -15.01 -4.24 14.14
CA TRP A 73 -14.25 -4.62 12.96
C TRP A 73 -15.21 -4.96 11.84
N VAL A 74 -14.98 -4.47 10.64
CA VAL A 74 -15.91 -4.65 9.52
C VAL A 74 -15.30 -5.52 8.43
N LEU A 75 -15.95 -6.63 8.13
CA LEU A 75 -15.62 -7.49 6.99
C LEU A 75 -16.08 -6.80 5.72
N ILE A 76 -15.14 -6.53 4.82
CA ILE A 76 -15.38 -6.00 3.48
C ILE A 76 -15.49 -7.18 2.53
N GLY A 77 -16.54 -7.18 1.70
CA GLY A 77 -16.77 -8.24 0.71
C GLY A 77 -15.69 -8.29 -0.35
N GLY A 78 -15.41 -9.50 -0.84
CA GLY A 78 -14.40 -9.75 -1.85
C GLY A 78 -13.00 -9.95 -1.29
N LYS A 79 -12.07 -10.21 -2.23
CA LYS A 79 -10.63 -10.34 -1.95
C LYS A 79 -9.94 -8.98 -2.01
N ASN A 80 -8.61 -8.97 -2.03
CA ASN A 80 -7.77 -7.77 -2.11
C ASN A 80 -8.16 -6.77 -3.22
N GLU A 81 -8.83 -7.24 -4.26
CA GLU A 81 -9.26 -6.44 -5.40
C GLU A 81 -10.64 -5.80 -5.22
N GLY A 82 -11.28 -5.98 -4.05
CA GLY A 82 -12.61 -5.44 -3.75
C GLY A 82 -13.78 -6.24 -4.32
N TYR A 83 -13.52 -7.47 -4.79
CA TYR A 83 -14.56 -8.35 -5.31
C TYR A 83 -15.18 -9.19 -4.19
N PRO A 84 -16.51 -9.36 -4.15
CA PRO A 84 -17.17 -10.29 -3.24
C PRO A 84 -16.68 -11.73 -3.43
N ILE A 85 -16.51 -12.47 -2.32
CA ILE A 85 -16.16 -13.90 -2.33
C ILE A 85 -17.38 -14.82 -2.41
N ASP A 86 -18.56 -14.29 -2.17
CA ASP A 86 -19.83 -14.99 -2.28
C ASP A 86 -20.28 -15.13 -3.73
N TRP A 87 -20.64 -16.36 -4.14
CA TRP A 87 -21.04 -16.72 -5.52
C TRP A 87 -22.56 -16.88 -5.69
N THR A 88 -23.36 -16.37 -4.76
CA THR A 88 -24.81 -16.31 -4.90
C THR A 88 -25.23 -15.19 -5.86
N GLU A 89 -26.49 -15.21 -6.33
CA GLU A 89 -27.05 -14.11 -7.15
C GLU A 89 -26.92 -12.75 -6.45
N LYS A 90 -27.08 -12.72 -5.12
CA LYS A 90 -26.84 -11.52 -4.32
C LYS A 90 -25.38 -11.09 -4.36
N GLY A 91 -24.46 -12.04 -4.22
CA GLY A 91 -23.03 -11.81 -4.33
C GLY A 91 -22.66 -11.34 -5.74
N ASP A 92 -23.28 -11.85 -6.79
CA ASP A 92 -23.08 -11.40 -8.18
C ASP A 92 -23.54 -9.96 -8.37
N SER A 93 -24.69 -9.59 -7.81
CA SER A 93 -25.18 -8.22 -7.86
C SER A 93 -24.23 -7.24 -7.17
N ILE A 94 -23.76 -7.57 -5.97
CA ILE A 94 -22.77 -6.78 -5.22
C ILE A 94 -21.45 -6.69 -5.99
N ARG A 95 -20.99 -7.80 -6.54
CA ARG A 95 -19.77 -7.87 -7.35
C ARG A 95 -19.83 -6.96 -8.56
N ASN A 96 -20.94 -7.02 -9.31
CA ASN A 96 -21.17 -6.18 -10.47
C ASN A 96 -21.24 -4.69 -10.09
N GLU A 97 -21.85 -4.35 -8.96
CA GLU A 97 -21.87 -2.98 -8.46
C GLU A 97 -20.47 -2.49 -8.09
N ILE A 98 -19.69 -3.30 -7.37
CA ILE A 98 -18.30 -2.97 -7.04
C ILE A 98 -17.43 -2.88 -8.29
N ILE A 99 -17.58 -3.80 -9.26
CA ILE A 99 -16.86 -3.75 -10.54
C ILE A 99 -17.20 -2.45 -11.28
N SER A 100 -18.49 -2.12 -11.38
CA SER A 100 -18.93 -0.92 -12.07
C SER A 100 -18.41 0.34 -11.39
N ARG A 101 -18.44 0.38 -10.06
CA ARG A 101 -17.92 1.48 -9.28
C ARG A 101 -16.39 1.60 -9.42
N ASN A 102 -15.68 0.48 -9.32
CA ASN A 102 -14.21 0.50 -9.47
C ASN A 102 -13.81 0.91 -10.88
N ALA A 103 -14.52 0.46 -11.92
CA ALA A 103 -14.30 0.89 -13.29
C ALA A 103 -14.51 2.39 -13.46
N GLU A 104 -15.56 2.95 -12.84
CA GLU A 104 -15.81 4.39 -12.84
C GLU A 104 -14.73 5.17 -12.09
N ILE A 105 -14.30 4.69 -10.91
CA ILE A 105 -13.20 5.28 -10.14
C ILE A 105 -11.90 5.23 -10.95
N GLU A 106 -11.59 4.11 -11.59
CA GLU A 106 -10.42 3.98 -12.45
C GLU A 106 -10.47 4.95 -13.64
N ARG A 107 -11.64 5.11 -14.27
CA ARG A 107 -11.84 6.08 -15.35
C ARG A 107 -11.59 7.49 -14.86
N GLN A 108 -12.19 7.88 -13.73
CA GLN A 108 -12.03 9.20 -13.13
C GLN A 108 -10.57 9.44 -12.71
N ASN A 109 -9.91 8.45 -12.11
CA ASN A 109 -8.51 8.53 -11.73
C ASN A 109 -7.59 8.66 -12.96
N ARG A 110 -7.90 7.96 -14.06
CA ARG A 110 -7.17 8.10 -15.32
C ARG A 110 -7.32 9.49 -15.92
N GLU A 111 -8.53 10.02 -15.94
CA GLU A 111 -8.81 11.39 -16.38
C GLU A 111 -8.10 12.42 -15.50
N ALA A 112 -8.16 12.22 -14.17
CA ALA A 112 -7.46 13.06 -13.22
C ALA A 112 -5.94 13.00 -13.43
N MET A 113 -5.38 11.82 -13.69
CA MET A 113 -3.95 11.65 -13.99
C MET A 113 -3.54 12.40 -15.26
N ILE A 114 -4.30 12.25 -16.35
CA ILE A 114 -4.02 12.94 -17.62
C ILE A 114 -4.10 14.46 -17.43
N HIS A 115 -5.16 14.91 -16.74
CA HIS A 115 -5.33 16.34 -16.44
C HIS A 115 -4.20 16.89 -15.58
N ASN A 116 -3.87 16.21 -14.47
CA ASN A 116 -2.82 16.64 -13.56
C ASN A 116 -1.44 16.64 -14.24
N ARG A 117 -1.18 15.65 -15.11
CA ARG A 117 0.04 15.61 -15.90
C ARG A 117 0.12 16.79 -16.88
N SER A 118 -0.98 17.07 -17.59
CA SER A 118 -1.01 18.22 -18.52
C SER A 118 -0.76 19.56 -17.82
N LEU A 119 -1.28 19.73 -16.59
CA LEU A 119 -1.01 20.91 -15.77
C LEU A 119 0.46 21.02 -15.34
N ARG A 120 1.09 19.90 -14.99
CA ARG A 120 2.49 19.85 -14.57
C ARG A 120 3.43 20.14 -15.73
N ASP A 121 3.12 19.62 -16.93
CA ASP A 121 3.93 19.75 -18.12
C ASP A 121 3.79 21.15 -18.77
N MET A 122 2.80 21.96 -18.34
CA MET A 122 2.64 23.33 -18.82
C MET A 122 3.59 24.31 -18.13
N SER A 123 4.14 25.26 -18.92
CA SER A 123 4.87 26.38 -18.33
C SER A 123 3.95 27.24 -17.45
N GLU A 124 4.54 27.94 -16.48
CA GLU A 124 3.77 28.87 -15.62
C GLU A 124 3.06 29.95 -16.43
N LYS A 125 3.70 30.41 -17.51
CA LYS A 125 3.15 31.40 -18.43
C LYS A 125 1.93 30.89 -19.17
N ASP A 126 1.94 29.63 -19.62
CA ASP A 126 0.81 29.02 -20.33
C ASP A 126 -0.35 28.72 -19.39
N ARG A 127 -0.04 28.30 -18.14
CA ARG A 127 -1.05 28.13 -17.09
C ARG A 127 -1.77 29.45 -16.80
N LYS A 128 -1.03 30.51 -16.57
CA LYS A 128 -1.62 31.86 -16.36
C LYS A 128 -2.46 32.33 -17.56
N LYS A 129 -2.00 32.10 -18.79
CA LYS A 129 -2.74 32.45 -20.01
C LYS A 129 -4.06 31.69 -20.14
N LYS A 130 -4.14 30.46 -19.62
CA LYS A 130 -5.33 29.62 -19.62
C LYS A 130 -6.18 29.78 -18.35
N GLY A 131 -5.79 30.64 -17.41
CA GLY A 131 -6.50 30.84 -16.14
C GLY A 131 -6.45 29.63 -15.20
N LEU A 132 -5.46 28.71 -15.40
CA LEU A 132 -5.34 27.47 -14.64
C LEU A 132 -4.48 27.69 -13.38
N SER A 133 -4.95 27.23 -12.24
CA SER A 133 -4.27 27.32 -10.94
C SER A 133 -3.91 25.95 -10.40
N GLU A 134 -3.03 25.86 -9.38
CA GLU A 134 -2.73 24.63 -8.66
C GLU A 134 -3.96 24.02 -7.97
N LYS A 135 -5.01 24.81 -7.72
CA LYS A 135 -6.28 24.35 -7.17
C LYS A 135 -7.07 23.41 -8.10
N GLU A 136 -6.67 23.34 -9.36
CA GLU A 136 -7.33 22.48 -10.36
C GLU A 136 -6.76 21.07 -10.43
N ILE A 137 -5.83 20.71 -9.57
CA ILE A 137 -5.39 19.33 -9.38
C ILE A 137 -6.57 18.51 -8.91
N ARG A 138 -6.95 17.51 -9.71
CA ARG A 138 -8.04 16.59 -9.39
C ARG A 138 -7.55 15.54 -8.40
N PRO A 139 -8.27 15.31 -7.30
CA PRO A 139 -7.93 14.24 -6.36
C PRO A 139 -8.16 12.86 -6.98
N TYR A 140 -7.49 11.85 -6.42
CA TYR A 140 -7.76 10.45 -6.72
C TYR A 140 -8.70 9.87 -5.67
N GLU A 141 -9.58 8.97 -6.11
CA GLU A 141 -10.49 8.22 -5.24
C GLU A 141 -9.93 6.82 -4.96
N TYR A 142 -9.93 6.41 -3.68
CA TYR A 142 -9.46 5.10 -3.23
C TYR A 142 -10.34 4.62 -2.08
N GLU A 143 -11.53 4.17 -2.37
CA GLU A 143 -12.46 3.69 -1.34
C GLU A 143 -12.53 2.15 -1.36
N PRO A 144 -12.17 1.47 -0.26
CA PRO A 144 -12.13 0.02 -0.21
C PRO A 144 -13.50 -0.66 -0.10
N GLY A 145 -14.58 0.05 0.17
CA GLY A 145 -15.93 -0.50 0.29
C GLY A 145 -17.00 0.54 -0.04
N LEU A 146 -18.24 0.10 -0.25
CA LEU A 146 -19.35 0.96 -0.67
C LEU A 146 -19.69 2.07 0.34
N PHE A 147 -19.58 1.79 1.64
CA PHE A 147 -19.93 2.70 2.72
C PHE A 147 -18.72 3.05 3.60
N TYR A 148 -17.52 2.98 3.04
CA TYR A 148 -16.29 3.14 3.82
C TYR A 148 -16.27 4.41 4.67
N ARG A 149 -16.55 5.57 4.07
CA ARG A 149 -16.53 6.86 4.78
C ARG A 149 -17.53 6.90 5.91
N GLN A 150 -18.76 6.49 5.62
CA GLN A 150 -19.85 6.49 6.61
C GLN A 150 -19.56 5.53 7.77
N MET A 151 -18.93 4.37 7.50
CA MET A 151 -18.51 3.43 8.54
C MET A 151 -17.39 4.00 9.41
N VAL A 152 -16.41 4.68 8.79
CA VAL A 152 -15.34 5.38 9.52
C VAL A 152 -15.92 6.48 10.43
N GLU A 153 -16.82 7.30 9.91
CA GLU A 153 -17.51 8.34 10.67
C GLU A 153 -18.35 7.76 11.82
N ALA A 154 -18.93 6.58 11.62
CA ALA A 154 -19.64 5.84 12.66
C ALA A 154 -18.72 5.21 13.71
N GLY A 155 -17.40 5.26 13.54
CA GLY A 155 -16.40 4.88 14.54
C GLY A 155 -16.03 3.40 14.52
N ILE A 156 -15.90 2.78 13.37
CA ILE A 156 -15.33 1.42 13.25
C ILE A 156 -13.88 1.39 13.72
N LEU A 157 -13.39 0.23 14.13
CA LEU A 157 -11.99 0.01 14.51
C LEU A 157 -11.08 -0.15 13.29
N GLY A 158 -11.59 -0.78 12.24
CA GLY A 158 -10.88 -1.04 11.00
C GLY A 158 -11.68 -1.92 10.08
N ILE A 159 -11.10 -2.18 8.90
CA ILE A 159 -11.69 -3.05 7.88
C ILE A 159 -10.85 -4.30 7.71
N ILE A 160 -11.50 -5.40 7.37
CA ILE A 160 -10.88 -6.71 7.14
C ILE A 160 -11.36 -7.24 5.80
N GLN A 161 -10.42 -7.59 4.94
CA GLN A 161 -10.68 -8.17 3.63
C GLN A 161 -9.93 -9.49 3.47
N ALA A 162 -10.52 -10.45 2.76
CA ALA A 162 -9.88 -11.72 2.46
C ALA A 162 -8.66 -11.54 1.55
N SER A 163 -7.63 -12.33 1.79
CA SER A 163 -6.42 -12.38 0.95
C SER A 163 -5.98 -13.82 0.77
N GLU A 164 -5.64 -14.19 -0.46
CA GLU A 164 -5.04 -15.50 -0.76
C GLU A 164 -3.69 -15.67 -0.07
N VAL A 165 -3.34 -16.91 0.24
CA VAL A 165 -2.02 -17.26 0.78
C VAL A 165 -1.04 -17.55 -0.37
N PRO A 166 0.17 -16.99 -0.37
CA PRO A 166 0.72 -16.05 0.63
C PRO A 166 0.00 -14.70 0.60
N ILE A 167 -0.23 -14.15 1.80
CA ILE A 167 -0.99 -12.90 1.92
C ILE A 167 -0.30 -11.79 1.14
N ARG A 168 -1.04 -11.23 0.18
CA ARG A 168 -0.57 -10.10 -0.61
C ARG A 168 -1.01 -8.81 0.07
N ALA A 169 -0.14 -8.26 0.87
CA ALA A 169 -0.27 -6.90 1.36
C ALA A 169 0.15 -5.96 0.23
N LEU A 170 -0.72 -5.80 -0.76
CA LEU A 170 -0.48 -4.88 -1.85
C LEU A 170 -0.37 -3.48 -1.27
N TYR A 171 0.71 -2.80 -1.60
CA TYR A 171 0.79 -1.40 -1.29
C TYR A 171 -0.21 -0.65 -2.18
N ASP A 172 -0.90 0.26 -1.58
CA ASP A 172 -1.77 1.16 -2.29
C ASP A 172 -0.90 2.11 -3.13
N ARG A 173 -1.22 2.25 -4.42
CA ARG A 173 -0.51 3.14 -5.36
C ARG A 173 -0.78 4.62 -5.07
N LYS A 174 -0.68 5.00 -3.82
CA LYS A 174 -0.83 6.38 -3.40
C LYS A 174 0.29 7.21 -4.00
N ASN A 175 -0.07 8.39 -4.44
CA ASN A 175 0.90 9.37 -4.87
C ASN A 175 1.71 9.82 -3.64
N LEU A 176 2.88 9.22 -3.43
CA LEU A 176 3.73 9.47 -2.28
C LEU A 176 4.11 10.95 -2.14
N ASP A 177 4.26 11.65 -3.27
CA ASP A 177 4.62 13.07 -3.29
C ASP A 177 3.55 13.98 -2.66
N LYS A 178 2.32 13.50 -2.59
CA LYS A 178 1.18 14.24 -2.01
C LYS A 178 0.71 13.66 -0.68
N MET A 179 1.40 12.64 -0.18
CA MET A 179 1.04 12.02 1.08
C MET A 179 1.31 12.98 2.25
N SER A 180 0.38 13.02 3.17
CA SER A 180 0.50 13.72 4.44
C SER A 180 -0.18 12.89 5.52
N PHE A 181 0.03 13.22 6.78
CA PHE A 181 -0.70 12.56 7.86
C PHE A 181 -2.21 12.69 7.74
N GLY A 182 -2.70 13.80 7.18
CA GLY A 182 -4.13 14.02 6.94
C GLY A 182 -4.73 13.22 5.78
N THR A 183 -3.90 12.64 4.91
CA THR A 183 -4.34 11.82 3.77
C THR A 183 -4.19 10.33 4.00
N LEU A 184 -3.64 9.91 5.15
CA LEU A 184 -3.57 8.49 5.52
C LEU A 184 -4.97 7.95 5.80
N PRO A 185 -5.24 6.66 5.48
CA PRO A 185 -6.47 6.01 5.90
C PRO A 185 -6.65 6.14 7.42
N PRO A 186 -7.82 6.55 7.92
CA PRO A 186 -8.00 6.85 9.34
C PRO A 186 -8.13 5.61 10.22
N VAL A 187 -8.33 4.43 9.61
CA VAL A 187 -8.46 3.13 10.29
C VAL A 187 -7.57 2.08 9.65
N PRO A 188 -7.17 1.05 10.40
CA PRO A 188 -6.41 -0.08 9.86
C PRO A 188 -7.15 -0.80 8.73
N ASP A 189 -6.41 -1.14 7.68
CA ASP A 189 -6.83 -2.02 6.60
C ASP A 189 -6.10 -3.37 6.77
N ILE A 190 -6.85 -4.43 7.01
CA ILE A 190 -6.33 -5.75 7.33
C ILE A 190 -6.63 -6.71 6.18
N LYS A 191 -5.58 -7.33 5.65
CA LYS A 191 -5.68 -8.42 4.67
C LYS A 191 -5.50 -9.73 5.44
N LEU A 192 -6.61 -10.42 5.68
CA LEU A 192 -6.67 -11.66 6.47
C LEU A 192 -6.62 -12.86 5.54
N ASP A 193 -5.96 -13.93 5.99
CA ASP A 193 -6.02 -15.25 5.37
C ASP A 193 -7.45 -15.60 4.94
N ASP A 194 -7.65 -16.03 3.70
CA ASP A 194 -8.98 -16.23 3.12
C ASP A 194 -9.78 -17.36 3.79
N GLN A 195 -9.10 -18.40 4.29
CA GLN A 195 -9.76 -19.48 5.03
C GLN A 195 -10.23 -19.00 6.40
N GLN A 196 -9.40 -18.22 7.10
CA GLN A 196 -9.79 -17.65 8.38
C GLN A 196 -10.89 -16.59 8.19
N TYR A 197 -10.82 -15.81 7.13
CA TYR A 197 -11.89 -14.87 6.77
C TYR A 197 -13.23 -15.61 6.57
N ALA A 198 -13.23 -16.71 5.79
CA ALA A 198 -14.44 -17.48 5.52
C ALA A 198 -15.04 -18.13 6.80
N ILE A 199 -14.18 -18.54 7.74
CA ILE A 199 -14.64 -19.04 9.06
C ILE A 199 -15.33 -17.90 9.82
N ILE A 200 -14.68 -16.75 9.94
CA ILE A 200 -15.20 -15.58 10.66
C ILE A 200 -16.49 -15.08 10.02
N GLU A 201 -16.55 -15.02 8.70
CA GLU A 201 -17.75 -14.61 7.96
C GLU A 201 -18.94 -15.51 8.29
N LYS A 202 -18.75 -16.83 8.28
CA LYS A 202 -19.80 -17.79 8.67
C LYS A 202 -20.24 -17.62 10.12
N MET A 203 -19.33 -17.34 11.03
CA MET A 203 -19.67 -17.09 12.44
C MET A 203 -20.53 -15.81 12.58
N VAL A 204 -20.20 -14.75 11.84
CA VAL A 204 -21.02 -13.52 11.79
C VAL A 204 -22.42 -13.81 11.25
N GLU A 205 -22.53 -14.60 10.18
CA GLU A 205 -23.81 -14.99 9.57
C GLU A 205 -24.69 -15.81 10.54
N ARG A 206 -24.06 -16.69 11.31
CA ARG A 206 -24.74 -17.49 12.35
C ARG A 206 -25.02 -16.71 13.63
N ARG A 207 -24.56 -15.44 13.70
CA ARG A 207 -24.69 -14.58 14.89
C ARG A 207 -24.02 -15.18 16.13
N GLU A 208 -22.92 -15.88 15.95
CA GLU A 208 -22.12 -16.40 17.03
C GLU A 208 -21.47 -15.25 17.81
N TYR A 209 -21.29 -15.43 19.13
CA TYR A 209 -20.66 -14.42 19.96
C TYR A 209 -19.15 -14.62 20.01
N PHE A 210 -18.40 -13.70 19.44
CA PHE A 210 -16.95 -13.62 19.51
C PHE A 210 -16.49 -12.17 19.29
N GLN A 211 -15.22 -11.91 19.55
CA GLN A 211 -14.56 -10.65 19.24
C GLN A 211 -13.25 -10.93 18.52
N LEU A 212 -12.77 -9.96 17.78
CA LEU A 212 -11.39 -9.96 17.28
C LEU A 212 -10.57 -8.93 18.04
N GLU A 213 -9.34 -9.31 18.32
CA GLU A 213 -8.33 -8.47 18.94
C GLU A 213 -7.18 -8.27 17.93
N PHE A 214 -6.78 -7.03 17.72
CA PHE A 214 -5.59 -6.67 16.95
C PHE A 214 -4.72 -5.69 17.72
N ASP A 215 -3.39 -5.87 17.60
CA ASP A 215 -2.35 -4.92 17.98
C ASP A 215 -1.43 -4.75 16.78
N ILE A 216 -1.53 -3.61 16.08
CA ILE A 216 -0.79 -3.30 14.85
C ILE A 216 0.01 -2.03 15.09
N ARG A 217 1.33 -2.16 15.16
CA ARG A 217 2.23 -1.06 15.53
C ARG A 217 2.99 -0.53 14.31
N ASN A 218 2.25 0.01 13.36
CA ASN A 218 2.86 0.70 12.23
C ASN A 218 3.40 2.07 12.67
N HIS A 219 4.56 2.43 12.13
CA HIS A 219 5.27 3.64 12.48
C HIS A 219 5.34 4.57 11.28
N PHE A 220 5.07 5.83 11.54
CA PHE A 220 5.24 6.90 10.58
C PHE A 220 6.31 7.88 11.05
N ARG A 221 7.10 8.36 10.12
CA ARG A 221 8.06 9.42 10.35
C ARG A 221 7.65 10.65 9.55
N MET A 222 7.52 11.78 10.26
CA MET A 222 7.35 13.07 9.59
C MET A 222 8.57 13.32 8.68
N GLY A 223 8.30 13.62 7.40
CA GLY A 223 9.33 13.89 6.42
C GLY A 223 9.88 15.32 6.49
N PRO A 224 10.71 15.67 5.51
CA PRO A 224 11.13 14.82 4.40
C PRO A 224 12.07 13.68 4.84
N VAL A 225 11.82 12.49 4.30
CA VAL A 225 12.68 11.32 4.47
C VAL A 225 13.48 11.12 3.19
N LYS A 226 14.80 11.33 3.26
CA LYS A 226 15.70 11.21 2.12
C LYS A 226 16.00 9.75 1.79
N TYR A 227 16.07 9.45 0.51
CA TYR A 227 16.55 8.18 0.00
C TYR A 227 17.74 8.38 -0.93
N HIS A 228 18.57 7.35 -1.08
CA HIS A 228 19.89 7.47 -1.67
C HIS A 228 20.17 6.35 -2.66
N ASN A 229 20.94 6.67 -3.70
CA ASN A 229 21.69 5.67 -4.44
C ASN A 229 22.98 5.33 -3.69
N VAL A 230 23.43 4.08 -3.80
CA VAL A 230 24.76 3.66 -3.39
C VAL A 230 25.59 3.51 -4.67
N ILE A 231 26.68 4.26 -4.76
CA ILE A 231 27.51 4.32 -5.93
C ILE A 231 28.89 3.79 -5.57
N GLY A 232 29.40 2.88 -6.41
CA GLY A 232 30.77 2.40 -6.35
C GLY A 232 31.47 2.68 -7.66
N VAL A 233 32.72 3.12 -7.65
CA VAL A 233 33.45 3.44 -8.87
C VAL A 233 34.81 2.73 -8.94
N ILE A 234 35.13 2.21 -10.12
CA ILE A 234 36.47 1.84 -10.55
C ILE A 234 36.94 2.94 -11.51
N ARG A 235 37.90 3.73 -11.09
CA ARG A 235 38.38 4.89 -11.88
C ARG A 235 39.04 4.47 -13.19
N GLY A 236 38.67 5.18 -14.26
CA GLY A 236 39.31 5.04 -15.55
C GLY A 236 40.71 5.61 -15.60
N THR A 237 41.57 5.02 -16.44
CA THR A 237 43.02 5.40 -16.55
C THR A 237 43.28 6.39 -17.71
N GLU A 238 42.44 6.38 -18.74
CA GLU A 238 42.60 7.27 -19.90
C GLU A 238 41.49 8.34 -19.96
N TYR A 239 40.27 7.92 -19.62
CA TYR A 239 39.08 8.78 -19.68
C TYR A 239 38.30 8.70 -18.36
N PRO A 240 38.84 9.24 -17.25
CA PRO A 240 38.25 9.06 -15.90
C PRO A 240 36.88 9.73 -15.73
N ASP A 241 36.57 10.74 -16.58
CA ASP A 241 35.30 11.49 -16.55
C ASP A 241 34.24 10.90 -17.50
N GLU A 242 34.58 9.83 -18.25
CA GLU A 242 33.62 9.07 -19.03
C GLU A 242 33.22 7.81 -18.28
N TYR A 243 31.91 7.54 -18.21
CA TYR A 243 31.33 6.49 -17.36
C TYR A 243 30.68 5.37 -18.15
N VAL A 244 30.97 4.15 -17.76
CA VAL A 244 30.16 2.97 -18.07
C VAL A 244 29.34 2.65 -16.82
N ILE A 245 28.03 2.75 -16.93
CA ILE A 245 27.14 2.59 -15.77
C ILE A 245 26.47 1.21 -15.83
N ALA A 246 26.57 0.46 -14.74
CA ALA A 246 25.83 -0.78 -14.51
C ALA A 246 25.19 -0.74 -13.14
N GLY A 247 23.92 -1.09 -13.03
CA GLY A 247 23.23 -0.99 -11.75
C GLY A 247 21.89 -1.70 -11.74
N GLY A 248 21.28 -1.69 -10.59
CA GLY A 248 19.93 -2.17 -10.33
C GLY A 248 19.36 -1.48 -9.10
N HIS A 249 18.06 -1.52 -8.90
CA HIS A 249 17.45 -0.93 -7.72
C HIS A 249 17.61 -1.86 -6.49
N LEU A 250 17.75 -1.25 -5.30
CA LEU A 250 17.93 -1.96 -4.02
C LEU A 250 16.61 -2.12 -3.25
N ASP A 251 15.61 -1.33 -3.59
CA ASP A 251 14.29 -1.42 -2.99
C ASP A 251 13.53 -2.65 -3.52
N ALA A 252 12.56 -3.08 -2.76
CA ALA A 252 11.67 -4.17 -3.13
C ALA A 252 10.22 -3.77 -2.85
N TYR A 253 9.29 -4.53 -3.42
CA TYR A 253 7.90 -4.41 -3.01
C TYR A 253 7.76 -4.67 -1.51
N ASP A 254 6.86 -3.93 -0.90
CA ASP A 254 6.53 -4.06 0.50
C ASP A 254 6.24 -5.53 0.88
N VAL A 255 6.82 -5.96 2.00
CA VAL A 255 6.84 -7.35 2.50
C VAL A 255 7.51 -8.39 1.60
N ALA A 256 8.07 -7.99 0.46
CA ALA A 256 8.87 -8.86 -0.39
C ALA A 256 10.33 -8.86 0.03
N THR A 257 11.05 -9.95 -0.26
CA THR A 257 12.47 -10.07 0.06
C THR A 257 13.39 -9.39 -0.96
N GLY A 258 12.85 -9.02 -2.13
CA GLY A 258 13.62 -8.40 -3.21
C GLY A 258 14.62 -9.35 -3.90
N GLY A 259 14.55 -10.66 -3.65
CA GLY A 259 15.53 -11.62 -4.18
C GLY A 259 15.56 -11.67 -5.71
N VAL A 260 14.42 -11.64 -6.36
CA VAL A 260 14.31 -11.59 -7.83
C VAL A 260 14.30 -10.15 -8.31
N ASP A 261 13.42 -9.32 -7.78
CA ASP A 261 13.22 -7.93 -8.19
C ASP A 261 13.66 -6.97 -7.06
N CYS A 262 14.91 -6.38 -7.09
CA CYS A 262 15.91 -6.58 -8.16
C CYS A 262 17.22 -7.20 -7.66
N GLY A 263 17.21 -8.05 -6.64
CA GLY A 263 18.41 -8.73 -6.12
C GLY A 263 19.16 -9.50 -7.21
N SER A 264 18.42 -10.14 -8.14
CA SER A 264 19.01 -10.83 -9.30
C SER A 264 19.72 -9.89 -10.29
N GLY A 265 19.38 -8.61 -10.30
CA GLY A 265 20.05 -7.59 -11.10
C GLY A 265 21.27 -6.97 -10.38
N VAL A 266 21.09 -6.64 -9.11
CA VAL A 266 22.16 -5.99 -8.30
C VAL A 266 23.32 -6.92 -8.03
N THR A 267 23.06 -8.19 -7.67
CA THR A 267 24.10 -9.14 -7.29
C THR A 267 25.15 -9.39 -8.40
N PRO A 268 24.76 -9.64 -9.66
CA PRO A 268 25.73 -9.78 -10.75
C PRO A 268 26.58 -8.53 -10.99
N VAL A 269 25.99 -7.34 -10.83
CA VAL A 269 26.73 -6.07 -10.98
C VAL A 269 27.77 -5.92 -9.88
N MET A 270 27.41 -6.19 -8.63
CA MET A 270 28.35 -6.16 -7.50
C MET A 270 29.47 -7.18 -7.67
N GLU A 271 29.14 -8.39 -8.12
CA GLU A 271 30.13 -9.45 -8.34
C GLU A 271 31.06 -9.12 -9.54
N ALA A 272 30.54 -8.55 -10.62
CA ALA A 272 31.36 -8.07 -11.73
C ALA A 272 32.36 -6.99 -11.28
N ALA A 273 31.88 -6.02 -10.48
CA ALA A 273 32.76 -4.99 -9.92
C ALA A 273 33.86 -5.57 -9.01
N ARG A 274 33.49 -6.55 -8.17
CA ARG A 274 34.45 -7.28 -7.31
C ARG A 274 35.50 -8.00 -8.15
N LEU A 275 35.10 -8.75 -9.15
CA LEU A 275 35.99 -9.51 -10.02
C LEU A 275 36.95 -8.60 -10.80
N ILE A 276 36.46 -7.49 -11.36
CA ILE A 276 37.30 -6.51 -12.06
C ILE A 276 38.35 -5.91 -11.12
N ALA A 277 37.92 -5.56 -9.90
CA ALA A 277 38.84 -4.98 -8.90
C ALA A 277 39.89 -5.99 -8.43
N GLU A 278 39.54 -7.24 -8.17
CA GLU A 278 40.44 -8.31 -7.76
C GLU A 278 41.43 -8.72 -8.86
N ALA A 279 40.99 -8.74 -10.11
CA ALA A 279 41.85 -8.99 -11.26
C ALA A 279 42.84 -7.84 -11.53
N GLY A 280 42.81 -6.76 -10.75
CA GLY A 280 43.62 -5.58 -10.96
C GLY A 280 43.25 -4.83 -12.23
N GLY A 281 41.99 -4.89 -12.63
CA GLY A 281 41.48 -4.26 -13.84
C GLY A 281 41.71 -2.74 -13.85
N LYS A 282 42.25 -2.26 -14.95
CA LYS A 282 42.52 -0.84 -15.20
C LYS A 282 41.69 -0.41 -16.43
N PRO A 283 40.39 -0.16 -16.24
CA PRO A 283 39.53 0.24 -17.37
C PRO A 283 39.99 1.59 -17.92
N LYS A 284 39.78 1.80 -19.21
CA LYS A 284 40.09 3.11 -19.82
C LYS A 284 39.10 4.17 -19.34
N ARG A 285 37.82 3.83 -19.26
CA ARG A 285 36.73 4.66 -18.70
C ARG A 285 36.41 4.23 -17.29
N SER A 286 35.86 5.13 -16.51
CA SER A 286 35.36 4.78 -15.18
C SER A 286 34.14 3.85 -15.29
N ILE A 287 34.05 2.89 -14.37
CA ILE A 287 32.89 1.99 -14.23
C ILE A 287 32.17 2.38 -12.95
N LEU A 288 30.89 2.68 -13.09
CA LEU A 288 30.00 3.09 -11.99
C LEU A 288 28.97 1.98 -11.70
#